data_9b8fffce5371cb10990ba23040ff7b16
#
_entry.id   9b8fffce5371cb10990ba23040ff7b16
#
_cell.length_a   1.000
_cell.length_b   1.000
_cell.length_c   1.000
_cell.angle_alpha   90.00
_cell.angle_beta   90.00
_cell.angle_gamma   90.00
#
_symmetry.space_group_name_H-M   'P 1'
#
loop_
_entity.id
_entity.type
_entity.pdbx_description
1 polymer ?
#
loop_
_entity_poly.entity_id
_entity_poly.type
_entity_poly.pdbx_seq_one_letter_code
_entity_poly.pdbx_strand_id
1 'polypeptide(L)'
;MHEGRPYWLWLPRSQPPWPAMVIVHGAGSSKESHADFGRACAATGWAAVSYDQRGHGESDDRMSPAALGDVDRMAGLLSSQEGVDRGRICARGSSMGGYLAIQAAATHRSIAGAIAVCPASEEGLRRGLRDGDFEMRADVDALDAWLGEHDLREAVSRMGDKPLFLMHARGDDRVPYAWSEELHAHAGEAGRLLILPGGHHRSVQHDPELQATGLRWLGKALERRRGRSAG
;
A
#
# COMPACT_ATOMS: atom_id res chain seq x y z
N MET A 1 8.91 4.47 17.92
CA MET A 1 7.44 4.62 17.82
C MET A 1 7.11 6.01 17.29
N HIS A 2 6.13 6.13 16.41
CA HIS A 2 5.59 7.39 15.93
C HIS A 2 4.07 7.38 16.11
N GLU A 3 3.53 8.30 16.90
CA GLU A 3 2.10 8.40 17.25
C GLU A 3 1.45 7.06 17.62
N GLY A 4 2.13 6.29 18.48
CA GLY A 4 1.67 4.98 18.93
C GLY A 4 1.89 3.82 17.94
N ARG A 5 2.52 4.05 16.80
CA ARG A 5 2.82 3.00 15.82
C ARG A 5 4.29 2.61 15.89
N PRO A 6 4.63 1.36 16.23
CA PRO A 6 5.97 0.80 16.07
C PRO A 6 6.35 0.77 14.59
N TYR A 7 7.56 1.20 14.23
CA TYR A 7 7.97 1.27 12.84
C TYR A 7 9.46 0.97 12.64
N TRP A 8 9.82 0.62 11.40
CA TRP A 8 11.17 0.59 10.88
C TRP A 8 11.30 1.60 9.75
N LEU A 9 12.42 2.31 9.72
CA LEU A 9 12.73 3.36 8.73
C LEU A 9 14.00 2.99 7.97
N TRP A 10 13.95 3.13 6.66
CA TRP A 10 15.10 2.98 5.76
C TRP A 10 15.31 4.26 4.99
N LEU A 11 16.55 4.77 5.00
CA LEU A 11 16.95 5.94 4.22
C LEU A 11 18.00 5.52 3.18
N PRO A 12 17.92 6.06 1.96
CA PRO A 12 18.91 5.79 0.91
C PRO A 12 20.28 6.37 1.26
N ARG A 13 21.33 5.81 0.64
CA ARG A 13 22.67 6.40 0.65
C ARG A 13 22.96 7.30 -0.56
N SER A 14 22.04 7.33 -1.54
CA SER A 14 22.11 8.20 -2.71
C SER A 14 21.87 9.67 -2.34
N GLN A 15 22.22 10.58 -3.25
CA GLN A 15 21.94 12.00 -3.06
C GLN A 15 20.43 12.29 -3.09
N PRO A 16 19.90 13.15 -2.18
CA PRO A 16 18.50 13.58 -2.21
C PRO A 16 18.23 14.52 -3.42
N PRO A 17 16.99 14.81 -3.76
CA PRO A 17 15.75 14.45 -3.02
C PRO A 17 15.24 13.05 -3.36
N TRP A 18 14.84 12.29 -2.34
CA TRP A 18 14.35 10.92 -2.49
C TRP A 18 12.83 10.83 -2.55
N PRO A 19 12.23 10.04 -3.45
CA PRO A 19 10.87 9.57 -3.28
C PRO A 19 10.77 8.70 -2.03
N ALA A 20 9.54 8.50 -1.52
CA ALA A 20 9.37 7.72 -0.31
C ALA A 20 8.16 6.78 -0.37
N MET A 21 8.20 5.73 0.45
CA MET A 21 7.22 4.66 0.47
C MET A 21 6.72 4.35 1.88
N VAL A 22 5.42 4.45 2.10
CA VAL A 22 4.74 3.88 3.26
C VAL A 22 4.38 2.43 2.94
N ILE A 23 4.90 1.49 3.72
CA ILE A 23 4.69 0.04 3.54
C ILE A 23 3.61 -0.42 4.50
N VAL A 24 2.50 -0.92 3.96
CA VAL A 24 1.29 -1.33 4.68
C VAL A 24 1.14 -2.84 4.55
N HIS A 25 1.37 -3.59 5.62
CA HIS A 25 1.29 -5.05 5.61
C HIS A 25 -0.16 -5.57 5.52
N GLY A 26 -0.34 -6.86 5.22
CA GLY A 26 -1.65 -7.53 5.21
C GLY A 26 -2.12 -7.95 6.61
N ALA A 27 -3.34 -8.52 6.70
CA ALA A 27 -3.87 -9.09 7.93
C ALA A 27 -2.98 -10.25 8.42
N GLY A 28 -2.80 -10.36 9.74
CA GLY A 28 -1.94 -11.38 10.36
C GLY A 28 -0.44 -11.22 10.07
N SER A 29 0.02 -10.02 9.71
CA SER A 29 1.41 -9.70 9.40
C SER A 29 1.96 -8.60 10.32
N SER A 30 3.18 -8.15 10.09
CA SER A 30 3.84 -7.12 10.88
C SER A 30 4.83 -6.30 10.04
N LYS A 31 5.41 -5.25 10.64
CA LYS A 31 6.44 -4.41 10.00
C LYS A 31 7.65 -5.20 9.52
N GLU A 32 8.03 -6.26 10.25
CA GLU A 32 9.17 -7.13 9.93
C GLU A 32 8.99 -7.89 8.62
N SER A 33 7.75 -8.30 8.34
CA SER A 33 7.41 -9.12 7.17
C SER A 33 7.73 -8.45 5.84
N HIS A 34 7.93 -7.14 5.83
CA HIS A 34 8.26 -6.35 4.63
C HIS A 34 9.63 -5.67 4.70
N ALA A 35 10.53 -6.16 5.56
CA ALA A 35 11.89 -5.62 5.67
C ALA A 35 12.71 -5.79 4.39
N ASP A 36 12.45 -6.83 3.61
CA ASP A 36 13.04 -7.05 2.28
C ASP A 36 12.71 -5.90 1.33
N PHE A 37 11.43 -5.51 1.25
CA PHE A 37 11.00 -4.39 0.42
C PHE A 37 11.53 -3.04 0.93
N GLY A 38 11.57 -2.82 2.26
CA GLY A 38 12.18 -1.63 2.85
C GLY A 38 13.66 -1.49 2.46
N ARG A 39 14.43 -2.58 2.50
CA ARG A 39 15.82 -2.62 2.02
C ARG A 39 15.93 -2.38 0.51
N ALA A 40 15.02 -2.96 -0.30
CA ALA A 40 14.97 -2.73 -1.74
C ALA A 40 14.68 -1.26 -2.07
N CYS A 41 13.79 -0.61 -1.33
CA CYS A 41 13.54 0.83 -1.44
C CYS A 41 14.84 1.62 -1.21
N ALA A 42 15.51 1.44 -0.09
CA ALA A 42 16.74 2.17 0.22
C ALA A 42 17.86 1.92 -0.81
N ALA A 43 18.02 0.69 -1.27
CA ALA A 43 19.00 0.32 -2.28
C ALA A 43 18.73 0.97 -3.65
N THR A 44 17.47 1.31 -3.94
CA THR A 44 17.04 1.92 -5.21
C THR A 44 16.77 3.43 -5.12
N GLY A 45 17.15 4.07 -4.01
CA GLY A 45 17.06 5.51 -3.84
C GLY A 45 15.69 5.99 -3.31
N TRP A 46 14.89 5.12 -2.68
CA TRP A 46 13.64 5.46 -2.02
C TRP A 46 13.80 5.42 -0.50
N ALA A 47 13.35 6.44 0.20
CA ALA A 47 13.11 6.31 1.64
C ALA A 47 11.89 5.41 1.88
N ALA A 48 11.84 4.67 2.99
CA ALA A 48 10.72 3.80 3.28
C ALA A 48 10.44 3.70 4.78
N VAL A 49 9.16 3.54 5.13
CA VAL A 49 8.71 3.19 6.47
C VAL A 49 7.78 1.98 6.40
N SER A 50 8.02 0.98 7.25
CA SER A 50 7.09 -0.11 7.55
C SER A 50 6.67 0.00 9.01
N TYR A 51 5.41 -0.20 9.32
CA TYR A 51 4.89 -0.03 10.67
C TYR A 51 3.89 -1.13 11.03
N ASP A 52 3.76 -1.42 12.31
CA ASP A 52 2.72 -2.31 12.80
C ASP A 52 1.38 -1.58 12.77
N GLN A 53 0.48 -2.06 11.94
CA GLN A 53 -0.88 -1.55 11.91
C GLN A 53 -1.60 -1.84 13.23
N ARG A 54 -2.66 -1.10 13.51
CA ARG A 54 -3.55 -1.38 14.64
C ARG A 54 -3.91 -2.87 14.68
N GLY A 55 -3.94 -3.44 15.87
CA GLY A 55 -4.29 -4.83 16.08
C GLY A 55 -3.22 -5.86 15.71
N HIS A 56 -2.05 -5.44 15.24
CA HIS A 56 -0.95 -6.31 14.79
C HIS A 56 0.36 -6.00 15.50
N GLY A 57 1.27 -6.96 15.50
CA GLY A 57 2.63 -6.82 16.00
C GLY A 57 2.67 -6.22 17.40
N GLU A 58 3.51 -5.21 17.58
CA GLU A 58 3.70 -4.46 18.83
C GLU A 58 2.74 -3.27 18.99
N SER A 59 1.72 -3.13 18.12
CA SER A 59 0.69 -2.08 18.25
C SER A 59 -0.31 -2.46 19.34
N ASP A 60 -0.55 -1.58 20.30
CA ASP A 60 -1.50 -1.82 21.40
C ASP A 60 -2.98 -1.63 21.00
N ASP A 61 -3.23 -0.86 19.96
CA ASP A 61 -4.59 -0.55 19.49
C ASP A 61 -5.27 -1.75 18.81
N ARG A 62 -6.60 -1.70 18.73
CA ARG A 62 -7.39 -2.61 17.87
C ARG A 62 -7.47 -2.07 16.45
N MET A 63 -7.47 -2.97 15.45
CA MET A 63 -7.72 -2.61 14.05
C MET A 63 -9.10 -1.97 13.93
N SER A 64 -9.16 -0.80 13.32
CA SER A 64 -10.37 0.02 13.22
C SER A 64 -10.29 0.92 11.98
N PRO A 65 -11.35 1.65 11.61
CA PRO A 65 -11.32 2.63 10.50
C PRO A 65 -10.20 3.67 10.59
N ALA A 66 -9.70 3.95 11.79
CA ALA A 66 -8.57 4.87 12.02
C ALA A 66 -7.26 4.40 11.36
N ALA A 67 -7.16 3.13 10.93
CA ALA A 67 -6.01 2.60 10.21
C ALA A 67 -5.73 3.34 8.89
N LEU A 68 -6.76 3.89 8.24
CA LEU A 68 -6.58 4.72 7.04
C LEU A 68 -5.78 5.99 7.35
N GLY A 69 -6.09 6.66 8.47
CA GLY A 69 -5.36 7.84 8.94
C GLY A 69 -3.92 7.53 9.38
N ASP A 70 -3.63 6.29 9.81
CA ASP A 70 -2.27 5.91 10.17
C ASP A 70 -1.33 5.89 8.95
N VAL A 71 -1.83 5.60 7.74
CA VAL A 71 -1.04 5.69 6.51
C VAL A 71 -0.60 7.14 6.27
N ASP A 72 -1.48 8.12 6.48
CA ASP A 72 -1.16 9.54 6.37
C ASP A 72 -0.16 9.99 7.44
N ARG A 73 -0.29 9.51 8.69
CA ARG A 73 0.68 9.78 9.75
C ARG A 73 2.08 9.26 9.42
N MET A 74 2.18 8.06 8.82
CA MET A 74 3.46 7.52 8.36
C MET A 74 4.03 8.29 7.17
N ALA A 75 3.19 8.83 6.30
CA ALA A 75 3.61 9.77 5.26
C ALA A 75 4.12 11.08 5.89
N GLY A 76 3.50 11.57 6.94
CA GLY A 76 3.97 12.70 7.76
C GLY A 76 5.36 12.46 8.35
N LEU A 77 5.60 11.25 8.91
CA LEU A 77 6.92 10.85 9.40
C LEU A 77 7.97 10.88 8.30
N LEU A 78 7.67 10.33 7.11
CA LEU A 78 8.59 10.38 5.96
C LEU A 78 8.83 11.81 5.49
N SER A 79 7.79 12.64 5.43
CA SER A 79 7.91 14.04 5.00
C SER A 79 8.75 14.92 5.93
N SER A 80 8.91 14.49 7.19
CA SER A 80 9.77 15.17 8.17
C SER A 80 11.25 14.77 8.07
N GLN A 81 11.56 13.72 7.31
CA GLN A 81 12.96 13.30 7.12
C GLN A 81 13.66 14.24 6.13
N GLU A 82 14.86 14.71 6.52
CA GLU A 82 15.69 15.49 5.62
C GLU A 82 16.02 14.69 4.35
N GLY A 83 15.88 15.33 3.18
CA GLY A 83 16.14 14.70 1.87
C GLY A 83 14.92 14.00 1.24
N VAL A 84 13.80 13.82 1.93
CA VAL A 84 12.57 13.26 1.34
C VAL A 84 11.83 14.31 0.51
N ASP A 85 11.51 13.97 -0.74
CA ASP A 85 10.61 14.76 -1.60
C ASP A 85 9.14 14.56 -1.18
N ARG A 86 8.58 15.54 -0.50
CA ARG A 86 7.21 15.52 0.03
C ARG A 86 6.14 15.33 -1.05
N GLY A 87 6.44 15.69 -2.29
CA GLY A 87 5.54 15.50 -3.44
C GLY A 87 5.61 14.10 -4.07
N ARG A 88 6.49 13.21 -3.58
CA ARG A 88 6.69 11.86 -4.09
C ARG A 88 6.62 10.77 -3.01
N ILE A 89 5.73 10.95 -2.02
CA ILE A 89 5.45 9.92 -1.02
C ILE A 89 4.33 9.04 -1.55
N CYS A 90 4.54 7.74 -1.59
CA CYS A 90 3.59 6.75 -2.09
C CYS A 90 3.26 5.71 -1.01
N ALA A 91 2.20 4.93 -1.22
CA ALA A 91 1.88 3.79 -0.39
C ALA A 91 2.07 2.47 -1.15
N ARG A 92 2.57 1.43 -0.47
CA ARG A 92 2.60 0.07 -1.01
C ARG A 92 2.01 -0.88 0.00
N GLY A 93 1.06 -1.71 -0.43
CA GLY A 93 0.50 -2.73 0.45
C GLY A 93 0.17 -4.04 -0.25
N SER A 94 -0.03 -5.10 0.54
CA SER A 94 -0.49 -6.39 0.07
C SER A 94 -1.78 -6.79 0.79
N SER A 95 -2.70 -7.46 0.09
CA SER A 95 -3.98 -7.92 0.63
C SER A 95 -4.76 -6.76 1.29
N MET A 96 -5.09 -6.85 2.58
CA MET A 96 -5.68 -5.76 3.36
C MET A 96 -4.84 -4.47 3.29
N GLY A 97 -3.51 -4.58 3.34
CA GLY A 97 -2.64 -3.42 3.17
C GLY A 97 -2.72 -2.82 1.77
N GLY A 98 -2.96 -3.63 0.74
CA GLY A 98 -3.21 -3.17 -0.63
C GLY A 98 -4.50 -2.36 -0.75
N TYR A 99 -5.57 -2.82 -0.09
CA TYR A 99 -6.82 -2.08 0.07
C TYR A 99 -6.57 -0.72 0.71
N LEU A 100 -5.88 -0.68 1.86
CA LEU A 100 -5.59 0.57 2.57
C LEU A 100 -4.66 1.51 1.77
N ALA A 101 -3.69 0.99 1.03
CA ALA A 101 -2.80 1.80 0.20
C ALA A 101 -3.57 2.52 -0.93
N ILE A 102 -4.53 1.85 -1.57
CA ILE A 102 -5.40 2.45 -2.59
C ILE A 102 -6.31 3.50 -1.95
N GLN A 103 -6.99 3.15 -0.84
CA GLN A 103 -7.86 4.09 -0.12
C GLN A 103 -7.10 5.34 0.34
N ALA A 104 -5.87 5.17 0.84
CA ALA A 104 -5.02 6.28 1.25
C ALA A 104 -4.63 7.17 0.06
N ALA A 105 -4.24 6.57 -1.08
CA ALA A 105 -3.93 7.34 -2.28
C ALA A 105 -5.14 8.10 -2.83
N ALA A 106 -6.35 7.53 -2.71
CA ALA A 106 -7.59 8.20 -3.11
C ALA A 106 -7.99 9.37 -2.20
N THR A 107 -7.68 9.26 -0.89
CA THR A 107 -8.21 10.17 0.15
C THR A 107 -7.20 11.23 0.57
N HIS A 108 -5.92 10.85 0.74
CA HIS A 108 -4.89 11.73 1.28
C HIS A 108 -4.06 12.40 0.19
N ARG A 109 -3.92 13.73 0.25
CA ARG A 109 -3.08 14.49 -0.69
C ARG A 109 -1.59 14.21 -0.50
N SER A 110 -1.18 13.80 0.68
CA SER A 110 0.19 13.38 1.02
C SER A 110 0.65 12.13 0.27
N ILE A 111 -0.29 11.30 -0.24
CA ILE A 111 0.02 10.08 -0.98
C ILE A 111 -0.10 10.35 -2.48
N ALA A 112 1.03 10.31 -3.18
CA ALA A 112 1.15 10.67 -4.60
C ALA A 112 0.85 9.51 -5.57
N GLY A 113 0.78 8.25 -5.09
CA GLY A 113 0.48 7.06 -5.89
C GLY A 113 0.55 5.79 -5.05
N ALA A 114 0.22 4.65 -5.64
CA ALA A 114 0.20 3.38 -4.92
C ALA A 114 0.76 2.18 -5.73
N ILE A 115 1.29 1.20 -4.99
CA ILE A 115 1.52 -0.17 -5.45
C ILE A 115 0.64 -1.09 -4.60
N ALA A 116 -0.25 -1.85 -5.22
CA ALA A 116 -1.10 -2.80 -4.53
C ALA A 116 -0.84 -4.23 -5.03
N VAL A 117 -0.47 -5.11 -4.10
CA VAL A 117 -0.15 -6.51 -4.38
C VAL A 117 -1.30 -7.37 -3.88
N CYS A 118 -1.97 -8.08 -4.79
CA CYS A 118 -3.12 -8.92 -4.47
C CYS A 118 -4.11 -8.21 -3.53
N PRO A 119 -4.55 -6.95 -3.85
CA PRO A 119 -5.37 -6.16 -2.94
C PRO A 119 -6.68 -6.89 -2.63
N ALA A 120 -7.03 -6.95 -1.35
CA ALA A 120 -8.31 -7.52 -0.94
C ALA A 120 -9.48 -6.62 -1.37
N SER A 121 -10.66 -7.21 -1.60
CA SER A 121 -11.89 -6.45 -1.76
C SER A 121 -12.50 -6.14 -0.39
N GLU A 122 -13.33 -5.10 -0.32
CA GLU A 122 -14.13 -4.77 0.86
C GLU A 122 -15.03 -5.94 1.28
N GLU A 123 -15.64 -6.63 0.31
CA GLU A 123 -16.48 -7.80 0.58
C GLU A 123 -15.67 -8.97 1.16
N GLY A 124 -14.48 -9.25 0.60
CA GLY A 124 -13.59 -10.29 1.11
C GLY A 124 -13.11 -9.99 2.52
N LEU A 125 -12.77 -8.71 2.81
CA LEU A 125 -12.38 -8.27 4.15
C LEU A 125 -13.52 -8.39 5.15
N ARG A 126 -14.73 -7.96 4.78
CA ARG A 126 -15.93 -8.07 5.63
C ARG A 126 -16.25 -9.52 5.97
N ARG A 127 -16.20 -10.41 4.98
CA ARG A 127 -16.40 -11.85 5.19
C ARG A 127 -15.38 -12.41 6.16
N GLY A 128 -14.07 -12.23 5.89
CA GLY A 128 -13.03 -12.75 6.77
C GLY A 128 -13.06 -12.17 8.20
N LEU A 129 -13.53 -10.92 8.38
CA LEU A 129 -13.76 -10.34 9.70
C LEU A 129 -14.87 -11.06 10.47
N ARG A 130 -16.00 -11.35 9.82
CA ARG A 130 -17.16 -12.03 10.42
C ARG A 130 -16.85 -13.49 10.75
N ASP A 131 -16.10 -14.14 9.87
CA ASP A 131 -15.72 -15.55 9.99
C ASP A 131 -14.54 -15.76 10.97
N GLY A 132 -13.88 -14.67 11.40
CA GLY A 132 -12.73 -14.72 12.31
C GLY A 132 -11.44 -15.25 11.66
N ASP A 133 -11.32 -15.13 10.35
CA ASP A 133 -10.19 -15.67 9.55
C ASP A 133 -8.87 -14.89 9.73
N PHE A 134 -8.91 -13.72 10.36
CA PHE A 134 -7.75 -12.85 10.47
C PHE A 134 -7.12 -12.90 11.86
N GLU A 135 -5.83 -13.24 11.93
CA GLU A 135 -5.02 -13.15 13.15
C GLU A 135 -4.72 -11.68 13.50
N MET A 136 -5.74 -10.97 14.00
CA MET A 136 -5.59 -9.58 14.45
C MET A 136 -6.62 -9.24 15.53
N ARG A 137 -6.31 -8.29 16.37
CA ARG A 137 -7.26 -7.69 17.32
C ARG A 137 -8.04 -6.60 16.60
N ALA A 138 -9.32 -6.79 16.37
CA ALA A 138 -10.13 -5.87 15.59
C ALA A 138 -11.39 -5.38 16.34
N ASP A 139 -11.83 -4.17 15.99
CA ASP A 139 -13.18 -3.69 16.22
C ASP A 139 -14.02 -4.11 15.00
N VAL A 140 -14.61 -5.31 15.09
CA VAL A 140 -15.25 -5.98 13.95
C VAL A 140 -16.43 -5.17 13.44
N ASP A 141 -17.29 -4.68 14.34
CA ASP A 141 -18.51 -3.95 13.95
C ASP A 141 -18.17 -2.63 13.26
N ALA A 142 -17.24 -1.86 13.82
CA ALA A 142 -16.81 -0.61 13.23
C ALA A 142 -16.12 -0.80 11.86
N LEU A 143 -15.30 -1.86 11.73
CA LEU A 143 -14.65 -2.16 10.45
C LEU A 143 -15.62 -2.67 9.40
N ASP A 144 -16.57 -3.55 9.77
CA ASP A 144 -17.56 -4.08 8.84
C ASP A 144 -18.44 -2.95 8.28
N ALA A 145 -18.91 -2.05 9.13
CA ALA A 145 -19.68 -0.89 8.72
C ALA A 145 -18.85 0.02 7.78
N TRP A 146 -17.62 0.35 8.17
CA TRP A 146 -16.75 1.21 7.38
C TRP A 146 -16.40 0.61 6.01
N LEU A 147 -16.07 -0.68 5.95
CA LEU A 147 -15.78 -1.38 4.70
C LEU A 147 -17.01 -1.39 3.77
N GLY A 148 -18.23 -1.46 4.34
CA GLY A 148 -19.47 -1.40 3.56
C GLY A 148 -19.72 -0.07 2.85
N GLU A 149 -19.05 1.01 3.29
CA GLU A 149 -19.18 2.36 2.74
C GLU A 149 -17.96 2.77 1.88
N HIS A 150 -16.94 1.91 1.76
CA HIS A 150 -15.65 2.26 1.15
C HIS A 150 -15.29 1.30 0.01
N ASP A 151 -16.05 1.39 -1.09
CA ASP A 151 -15.81 0.63 -2.33
C ASP A 151 -14.44 0.96 -2.93
N LEU A 152 -13.68 -0.08 -3.27
CA LEU A 152 -12.31 0.11 -3.78
C LEU A 152 -12.29 0.56 -5.25
N ARG A 153 -13.30 0.25 -6.05
CA ARG A 153 -13.46 0.73 -7.45
C ARG A 153 -13.66 2.25 -7.47
N GLU A 154 -14.51 2.74 -6.58
CA GLU A 154 -14.70 4.18 -6.41
C GLU A 154 -13.42 4.86 -5.91
N ALA A 155 -12.69 4.22 -4.97
CA ALA A 155 -11.41 4.75 -4.51
C ALA A 155 -10.41 4.85 -5.66
N VAL A 156 -10.26 3.81 -6.49
CA VAL A 156 -9.40 3.84 -7.68
C VAL A 156 -9.80 4.96 -8.63
N SER A 157 -11.10 5.13 -8.91
CA SER A 157 -11.60 6.21 -9.77
C SER A 157 -11.28 7.60 -9.20
N ARG A 158 -11.38 7.78 -7.88
CA ARG A 158 -11.01 9.04 -7.19
C ARG A 158 -9.51 9.34 -7.17
N MET A 159 -8.63 8.35 -7.43
CA MET A 159 -7.19 8.61 -7.55
C MET A 159 -6.85 9.55 -8.72
N GLY A 160 -7.70 9.60 -9.76
CA GLY A 160 -7.50 10.45 -10.91
C GLY A 160 -6.19 10.12 -11.66
N ASP A 161 -5.28 11.09 -11.75
CA ASP A 161 -3.97 10.93 -12.43
C ASP A 161 -2.87 10.35 -11.53
N LYS A 162 -3.16 10.00 -10.28
CA LYS A 162 -2.19 9.36 -9.40
C LYS A 162 -1.88 7.94 -9.88
N PRO A 163 -0.59 7.58 -10.06
CA PRO A 163 -0.23 6.27 -10.58
C PRO A 163 -0.60 5.14 -9.61
N LEU A 164 -1.21 4.09 -10.17
CA LEU A 164 -1.56 2.85 -9.46
C LEU A 164 -0.92 1.66 -10.18
N PHE A 165 -0.08 0.90 -9.49
CA PHE A 165 0.44 -0.38 -9.99
C PHE A 165 -0.19 -1.54 -9.23
N LEU A 166 -0.95 -2.35 -9.93
CA LEU A 166 -1.57 -3.58 -9.46
C LEU A 166 -0.71 -4.77 -9.86
N MET A 167 -0.37 -5.63 -8.91
CA MET A 167 0.33 -6.89 -9.15
C MET A 167 -0.46 -8.03 -8.54
N HIS A 168 -0.71 -9.10 -9.29
CA HIS A 168 -1.50 -10.24 -8.81
C HIS A 168 -0.97 -11.58 -9.35
N ALA A 169 -1.01 -12.62 -8.54
CA ALA A 169 -0.71 -13.99 -8.96
C ALA A 169 -2.00 -14.64 -9.49
N ARG A 170 -1.94 -15.26 -10.66
CA ARG A 170 -3.10 -15.99 -11.23
C ARG A 170 -3.56 -17.16 -10.35
N GLY A 171 -2.65 -17.78 -9.60
CA GLY A 171 -2.94 -18.87 -8.67
C GLY A 171 -3.23 -18.39 -7.24
N ASP A 172 -3.62 -17.13 -7.04
CA ASP A 172 -4.04 -16.62 -5.73
C ASP A 172 -5.34 -17.32 -5.30
N ASP A 173 -5.27 -18.04 -4.19
CA ASP A 173 -6.36 -18.83 -3.61
C ASP A 173 -7.22 -18.07 -2.60
N ARG A 174 -6.83 -16.83 -2.25
CA ARG A 174 -7.52 -15.98 -1.28
C ARG A 174 -8.28 -14.83 -1.93
N VAL A 175 -7.66 -14.20 -2.92
CA VAL A 175 -8.24 -13.06 -3.65
C VAL A 175 -8.19 -13.38 -5.15
N PRO A 176 -9.33 -13.49 -5.84
CA PRO A 176 -9.35 -13.73 -7.29
C PRO A 176 -8.62 -12.62 -8.06
N TYR A 177 -7.70 -12.98 -8.95
CA TYR A 177 -6.94 -12.00 -9.74
C TYR A 177 -7.85 -11.13 -10.65
N ALA A 178 -9.02 -11.64 -11.03
CA ALA A 178 -10.06 -10.89 -11.75
C ALA A 178 -10.45 -9.60 -11.03
N TRP A 179 -10.34 -9.56 -9.70
CA TRP A 179 -10.55 -8.36 -8.91
C TRP A 179 -9.54 -7.25 -9.28
N SER A 180 -8.25 -7.60 -9.46
CA SER A 180 -7.27 -6.63 -9.92
C SER A 180 -7.47 -6.20 -11.37
N GLU A 181 -8.02 -7.06 -12.24
CA GLU A 181 -8.42 -6.68 -13.60
C GLU A 181 -9.55 -5.65 -13.56
N GLU A 182 -10.55 -5.85 -12.70
CA GLU A 182 -11.64 -4.91 -12.48
C GLU A 182 -11.14 -3.56 -11.95
N LEU A 183 -10.31 -3.56 -10.91
CA LEU A 183 -9.71 -2.33 -10.39
C LEU A 183 -8.87 -1.58 -11.44
N HIS A 184 -8.14 -2.31 -12.27
CA HIS A 184 -7.34 -1.69 -13.34
C HIS A 184 -8.22 -0.99 -14.38
N ALA A 185 -9.40 -1.54 -14.70
CA ALA A 185 -10.34 -0.90 -15.59
C ALA A 185 -10.82 0.48 -15.07
N HIS A 186 -10.89 0.66 -13.75
CA HIS A 186 -11.23 1.94 -13.11
C HIS A 186 -10.04 2.92 -13.01
N ALA A 187 -8.80 2.43 -13.11
CA ALA A 187 -7.59 3.27 -13.00
C ALA A 187 -7.24 4.03 -14.28
N GLY A 188 -7.81 3.65 -15.42
CA GLY A 188 -7.54 4.28 -16.71
C GLY A 188 -6.05 4.31 -17.08
N GLU A 189 -5.60 5.38 -17.72
CA GLU A 189 -4.19 5.53 -18.16
C GLU A 189 -3.16 5.67 -17.02
N ALA A 190 -3.59 6.02 -15.82
CA ALA A 190 -2.72 6.11 -14.64
C ALA A 190 -2.44 4.72 -14.02
N GLY A 191 -3.19 3.70 -14.43
CA GLY A 191 -3.09 2.33 -13.96
C GLY A 191 -2.07 1.49 -14.74
N ARG A 192 -1.47 0.54 -14.03
CA ARG A 192 -0.74 -0.58 -14.61
C ARG A 192 -1.14 -1.86 -13.90
N LEU A 193 -1.38 -2.91 -14.66
CA LEU A 193 -1.66 -4.25 -14.14
C LEU A 193 -0.57 -5.23 -14.59
N LEU A 194 -0.10 -6.05 -13.67
CA LEU A 194 0.75 -7.20 -13.94
C LEU A 194 0.13 -8.45 -13.31
N ILE A 195 -0.36 -9.37 -14.14
CA ILE A 195 -0.82 -10.69 -13.73
C ILE A 195 0.29 -11.70 -13.99
N LEU A 196 0.78 -12.33 -12.92
CA LEU A 196 1.78 -13.39 -13.01
C LEU A 196 1.08 -14.73 -13.37
N PRO A 197 1.63 -15.52 -14.27
CA PRO A 197 0.97 -16.74 -14.77
C PRO A 197 0.82 -17.84 -13.70
N GLY A 198 1.59 -17.76 -12.63
CA GLY A 198 1.58 -18.70 -11.49
C GLY A 198 1.70 -17.97 -10.16
N GLY A 199 2.07 -18.72 -9.12
CA GLY A 199 2.25 -18.19 -7.77
C GLY A 199 0.97 -18.28 -6.93
N HIS A 200 1.06 -17.80 -5.68
CA HIS A 200 -0.01 -17.79 -4.69
C HIS A 200 -0.06 -16.42 -3.99
N HIS A 201 -1.01 -16.22 -3.08
CA HIS A 201 -1.30 -14.94 -2.44
C HIS A 201 -0.07 -14.19 -1.89
N ARG A 202 0.93 -14.90 -1.35
CA ARG A 202 2.12 -14.29 -0.74
C ARG A 202 3.35 -14.25 -1.66
N SER A 203 3.37 -14.96 -2.79
CA SER A 203 4.57 -15.10 -3.63
C SER A 203 5.01 -13.79 -4.28
N VAL A 204 4.04 -12.96 -4.69
CA VAL A 204 4.31 -11.70 -5.43
C VAL A 204 5.02 -10.67 -4.56
N GLN A 205 4.67 -10.59 -3.27
CA GLN A 205 5.11 -9.50 -2.41
C GLN A 205 6.61 -9.56 -2.04
N HIS A 206 7.23 -10.73 -2.09
CA HIS A 206 8.63 -10.95 -1.70
C HIS A 206 9.57 -11.22 -2.88
N ASP A 207 9.06 -11.20 -4.11
CA ASP A 207 9.88 -11.35 -5.30
C ASP A 207 10.70 -10.07 -5.56
N PRO A 208 12.04 -10.11 -5.53
CA PRO A 208 12.88 -8.92 -5.65
C PRO A 208 12.81 -8.26 -7.03
N GLU A 209 12.55 -9.03 -8.10
CA GLU A 209 12.43 -8.47 -9.45
C GLU A 209 11.10 -7.71 -9.59
N LEU A 210 10.03 -8.22 -9.00
CA LEU A 210 8.74 -7.55 -8.97
C LEU A 210 8.79 -6.30 -8.10
N GLN A 211 9.46 -6.36 -6.95
CA GLN A 211 9.68 -5.20 -6.09
C GLN A 211 10.42 -4.09 -6.85
N ALA A 212 11.55 -4.43 -7.51
CA ALA A 212 12.32 -3.47 -8.30
C ALA A 212 11.52 -2.94 -9.52
N THR A 213 10.71 -3.79 -10.15
CA THR A 213 9.84 -3.40 -11.27
C THR A 213 8.79 -2.39 -10.83
N GLY A 214 8.17 -2.62 -9.66
CA GLY A 214 7.19 -1.69 -9.07
C GLY A 214 7.81 -0.33 -8.80
N LEU A 215 8.96 -0.29 -8.11
CA LEU A 215 9.66 0.96 -7.77
C LEU A 215 10.09 1.75 -9.02
N ARG A 216 10.68 1.07 -10.01
CA ARG A 216 11.09 1.71 -11.28
C ARG A 216 9.90 2.30 -12.04
N TRP A 217 8.81 1.53 -12.14
CA TRP A 217 7.63 2.01 -12.87
C TRP A 217 7.00 3.21 -12.15
N LEU A 218 6.80 3.11 -10.84
CA LEU A 218 6.19 4.16 -10.04
C LEU A 218 7.02 5.45 -10.09
N GLY A 219 8.35 5.35 -9.97
CA GLY A 219 9.25 6.50 -10.09
C GLY A 219 9.07 7.24 -11.42
N LYS A 220 9.10 6.50 -12.53
CA LYS A 220 8.87 7.07 -13.88
C LYS A 220 7.47 7.67 -14.04
N ALA A 221 6.44 7.07 -13.42
CA ALA A 221 5.08 7.59 -13.49
C ALA A 221 4.93 8.92 -12.74
N LEU A 222 5.56 9.04 -11.57
CA LEU A 222 5.61 10.29 -10.79
C LEU A 222 6.34 11.42 -11.54
N GLU A 223 7.45 11.11 -12.22
CA GLU A 223 8.18 12.09 -13.04
C GLU A 223 7.33 12.61 -14.21
N ARG A 224 6.66 11.71 -14.94
CA ARG A 224 5.73 12.09 -16.01
C ARG A 224 4.59 12.98 -15.53
N ARG A 225 4.03 12.65 -14.36
CA ARG A 225 2.95 13.43 -13.74
C ARG A 225 3.40 14.85 -13.42
N ARG A 226 4.59 15.02 -12.83
CA ARG A 226 5.19 16.36 -12.55
C ARG A 226 5.38 17.17 -13.82
N GLY A 227 5.88 16.55 -14.89
CA GLY A 227 6.07 17.24 -16.17
C GLY A 227 4.76 17.78 -16.76
N ARG A 228 3.64 17.04 -16.60
CA ARG A 228 2.31 17.52 -17.07
C ARG A 228 1.72 18.64 -16.22
N SER A 229 2.07 18.73 -14.94
CA SER A 229 1.56 19.78 -14.03
C SER A 229 2.36 21.08 -14.12
N ALA A 230 3.52 21.08 -14.78
CA ALA A 230 4.42 22.21 -14.93
C ALA A 230 4.30 22.91 -16.32
N GLY A 231 3.58 22.32 -17.27
CA GLY A 231 3.30 22.86 -18.60
C GLY A 231 1.82 23.26 -18.75
#